data_59495e5ce27ae8a1e546e30717843530
#
_entry.id   59495e5ce27ae8a1e546e30717843530
#
_cell.length_a   1.000
_cell.length_b   1.000
_cell.length_c   1.000
_cell.angle_alpha   90.00
_cell.angle_beta   90.00
_cell.angle_gamma   90.00
#
_symmetry.space_group_name_H-M   'P 1'
#
loop_
_entity.id
_entity.type
_entity.pdbx_description
1 polymer ?
#
loop_
_entity_poly.entity_id
_entity_poly.type
_entity_poly.pdbx_seq_one_letter_code
_entity_poly.pdbx_strand_id
1 'polypeptide(L)'
;QGAATLYAGIILLDYDHLTPVAHSLVQVKAQFPYVPSLLSFREIPALMKAWEQLEMYPEVVMLDGHGIAHPRRLGLASHFGLWVGKPTLGCAKKLLIGLHECLEDQAITAKRLYDQEDIIGFALRSRTLVKPVYISPGHLLDHKAALAISQHCIAGYRIPEPTRQAHLLVNKLRRGEVETGFYIY
;
A
#
# COMPACT_ATOMS: atom_id res chain seq x y z
N GLN A 1 -5.83 -6.69 -29.49
CA GLN A 1 -6.27 -6.96 -28.11
C GLN A 1 -6.45 -5.62 -27.42
N GLY A 2 -7.68 -5.35 -26.91
CA GLY A 2 -7.99 -4.08 -26.23
C GLY A 2 -7.17 -3.90 -24.96
N ALA A 3 -6.83 -2.65 -24.62
CA ALA A 3 -6.08 -2.31 -23.40
C ALA A 3 -6.82 -2.83 -22.15
N ALA A 4 -6.09 -3.49 -21.24
CA ALA A 4 -6.67 -4.02 -20.00
C ALA A 4 -7.24 -2.88 -19.14
N THR A 5 -8.39 -3.11 -18.51
CA THR A 5 -8.98 -2.16 -17.56
C THR A 5 -8.27 -2.28 -16.21
N LEU A 6 -7.86 -1.15 -15.64
CA LEU A 6 -7.33 -1.00 -14.29
C LEU A 6 -8.35 -0.32 -13.41
N TYR A 7 -8.40 -0.77 -12.17
CA TYR A 7 -9.21 -0.18 -11.11
C TYR A 7 -8.27 0.26 -10.00
N ALA A 8 -8.36 1.51 -9.59
CA ALA A 8 -7.60 2.03 -8.47
C ALA A 8 -8.52 2.76 -7.49
N GLY A 9 -8.14 2.75 -6.22
CA GLY A 9 -8.89 3.42 -5.18
C GLY A 9 -7.99 3.89 -4.06
N ILE A 10 -8.34 5.04 -3.52
CA ILE A 10 -7.75 5.63 -2.32
C ILE A 10 -8.87 5.74 -1.30
N ILE A 11 -8.62 5.32 -0.07
CA ILE A 11 -9.50 5.55 1.07
C ILE A 11 -8.77 6.41 2.08
N LEU A 12 -9.45 7.42 2.59
CA LEU A 12 -8.99 8.26 3.68
C LEU A 12 -9.61 7.74 4.96
N LEU A 13 -8.78 7.48 5.95
CA LEU A 13 -9.22 7.04 7.29
C LEU A 13 -8.82 8.09 8.31
N ASP A 14 -9.68 8.30 9.31
CA ASP A 14 -9.26 8.90 10.56
C ASP A 14 -8.19 8.03 11.21
N TYR A 15 -7.07 8.63 11.64
CA TYR A 15 -5.92 7.85 12.12
C TYR A 15 -6.20 7.17 13.45
N ASP A 16 -6.88 7.85 14.37
CA ASP A 16 -7.08 7.34 15.73
C ASP A 16 -8.11 6.20 15.77
N HIS A 17 -9.18 6.31 14.99
CA HIS A 17 -10.30 5.36 15.01
C HIS A 17 -10.30 4.38 13.83
N LEU A 18 -9.47 4.61 12.82
CA LEU A 18 -9.41 3.85 11.56
C LEU A 18 -10.76 3.79 10.82
N THR A 19 -11.60 4.81 11.03
CA THR A 19 -12.90 4.93 10.38
C THR A 19 -12.80 5.65 9.03
N PRO A 20 -13.55 5.23 8.00
CA PRO A 20 -13.57 5.91 6.72
C PRO A 20 -14.05 7.36 6.83
N VAL A 21 -13.31 8.28 6.19
CA VAL A 21 -13.65 9.69 6.06
C VAL A 21 -14.07 10.01 4.63
N ALA A 22 -13.32 9.53 3.66
CA ALA A 22 -13.62 9.72 2.24
C ALA A 22 -12.95 8.64 1.40
N HIS A 23 -13.36 8.52 0.15
CA HIS A 23 -12.66 7.67 -0.81
C HIS A 23 -12.72 8.24 -2.23
N SER A 24 -11.74 7.87 -3.03
CA SER A 24 -11.69 8.13 -4.47
C SER A 24 -11.52 6.83 -5.22
N LEU A 25 -12.34 6.59 -6.24
CA LEU A 25 -12.33 5.39 -7.07
C LEU A 25 -12.27 5.75 -8.55
N VAL A 26 -11.41 5.06 -9.29
CA VAL A 26 -11.26 5.25 -10.74
C VAL A 26 -11.21 3.92 -11.48
N GLN A 27 -11.71 3.96 -12.70
CA GLN A 27 -11.57 2.92 -13.70
C GLN A 27 -10.88 3.52 -14.92
N VAL A 28 -9.75 2.96 -15.35
CA VAL A 28 -8.98 3.48 -16.47
C VAL A 28 -8.50 2.35 -17.38
N LYS A 29 -8.18 2.66 -18.62
CA LYS A 29 -7.48 1.72 -19.50
C LYS A 29 -5.97 1.77 -19.21
N ALA A 30 -5.34 0.59 -19.12
CA ALA A 30 -3.90 0.51 -18.93
C ALA A 30 -3.17 1.11 -20.11
N GLN A 31 -2.30 2.07 -19.86
CA GLN A 31 -1.46 2.69 -20.88
C GLN A 31 -0.10 2.00 -21.03
N PHE A 32 0.32 1.26 -20.00
CA PHE A 32 1.60 0.55 -19.95
C PHE A 32 1.37 -0.97 -19.85
N PRO A 33 2.11 -1.80 -20.61
CA PRO A 33 1.99 -3.26 -20.53
C PRO A 33 2.44 -3.77 -19.16
N TYR A 34 2.02 -4.99 -18.81
CA TYR A 34 2.57 -5.66 -17.64
C TYR A 34 4.00 -6.11 -17.94
N VAL A 35 4.96 -5.50 -17.24
CA VAL A 35 6.38 -5.86 -17.29
C VAL A 35 6.83 -6.16 -15.86
N PRO A 36 7.35 -7.36 -15.58
CA PRO A 36 7.89 -7.69 -14.26
C PRO A 36 8.89 -6.62 -13.80
N SER A 37 8.84 -6.27 -12.51
CA SER A 37 9.62 -5.21 -11.87
C SER A 37 9.38 -3.77 -12.37
N LEU A 38 8.46 -3.54 -13.29
CA LEU A 38 8.01 -2.21 -13.74
C LEU A 38 6.52 -1.98 -13.44
N LEU A 39 5.96 -2.68 -12.47
CA LEU A 39 4.54 -2.62 -12.12
C LEU A 39 4.09 -1.20 -11.76
N SER A 40 4.94 -0.43 -11.09
CA SER A 40 4.62 0.95 -10.72
C SER A 40 4.30 1.85 -11.92
N PHE A 41 4.98 1.68 -13.06
CA PHE A 41 4.69 2.46 -14.27
C PHE A 41 3.30 2.17 -14.84
N ARG A 42 2.77 0.97 -14.59
CA ARG A 42 1.42 0.58 -14.98
C ARG A 42 0.35 1.10 -14.01
N GLU A 43 0.63 1.06 -12.70
CA GLU A 43 -0.36 1.36 -11.65
C GLU A 43 -0.41 2.84 -11.28
N ILE A 44 0.71 3.57 -11.30
CA ILE A 44 0.77 4.99 -10.93
C ILE A 44 -0.19 5.86 -11.74
N PRO A 45 -0.34 5.74 -13.07
CA PRO A 45 -1.29 6.59 -13.79
C PRO A 45 -2.74 6.47 -13.28
N ALA A 46 -3.15 5.27 -12.84
CA ALA A 46 -4.48 5.07 -12.24
C ALA A 46 -4.55 5.66 -10.83
N LEU A 47 -3.52 5.45 -10.01
CA LEU A 47 -3.43 6.02 -8.67
C LEU A 47 -3.38 7.55 -8.69
N MET A 48 -2.67 8.15 -9.65
CA MET A 48 -2.63 9.61 -9.83
C MET A 48 -4.01 10.18 -10.17
N LYS A 49 -4.77 9.53 -11.04
CA LYS A 49 -6.15 9.94 -11.31
C LYS A 49 -7.04 9.88 -10.07
N ALA A 50 -6.89 8.83 -9.24
CA ALA A 50 -7.62 8.75 -7.98
C ALA A 50 -7.15 9.84 -7.00
N TRP A 51 -5.87 10.18 -7.00
CA TRP A 51 -5.30 11.24 -6.17
C TRP A 51 -5.79 12.64 -6.57
N GLU A 52 -5.83 12.92 -7.87
CA GLU A 52 -6.30 14.20 -8.43
C GLU A 52 -7.78 14.49 -8.16
N GLN A 53 -8.58 13.46 -7.89
CA GLN A 53 -9.99 13.60 -7.49
C GLN A 53 -10.19 13.97 -6.02
N LEU A 54 -9.14 13.84 -5.18
CA LEU A 54 -9.27 14.12 -3.75
C LEU A 54 -9.47 15.61 -3.49
N GLU A 55 -10.47 15.94 -2.68
CA GLU A 55 -10.72 17.30 -2.17
C GLU A 55 -10.01 17.53 -0.82
N MET A 56 -9.56 16.47 -0.16
CA MET A 56 -8.73 16.49 1.05
C MET A 56 -7.58 15.50 0.91
N TYR A 57 -6.42 15.83 1.44
CA TYR A 57 -5.22 15.03 1.26
C TYR A 57 -4.75 14.42 2.58
N PRO A 58 -4.32 13.14 2.58
CA PRO A 58 -3.77 12.50 3.76
C PRO A 58 -2.39 13.05 4.10
N GLU A 59 -1.99 12.92 5.35
CA GLU A 59 -0.65 13.24 5.84
C GLU A 59 0.36 12.14 5.48
N VAL A 60 -0.10 10.87 5.44
CA VAL A 60 0.70 9.70 5.07
C VAL A 60 -0.11 8.74 4.21
N VAL A 61 0.53 8.08 3.25
CA VAL A 61 -0.13 7.13 2.34
C VAL A 61 0.47 5.74 2.49
N MET A 62 -0.38 4.75 2.75
CA MET A 62 -0.01 3.33 2.76
C MET A 62 -0.47 2.67 1.45
N LEU A 63 0.46 2.07 0.70
CA LEU A 63 0.17 1.42 -0.58
C LEU A 63 0.24 -0.11 -0.47
N ASP A 64 -0.64 -0.80 -1.20
CA ASP A 64 -0.60 -2.27 -1.37
C ASP A 64 0.54 -2.63 -2.34
N GLY A 65 1.76 -2.55 -1.86
CA GLY A 65 2.98 -2.78 -2.63
C GLY A 65 4.23 -2.49 -1.80
N HIS A 66 5.38 -2.55 -2.45
CA HIS A 66 6.66 -2.27 -1.79
C HIS A 66 7.05 -0.80 -1.88
N GLY A 67 7.78 -0.32 -0.86
CA GLY A 67 8.54 0.90 -0.89
C GLY A 67 9.98 0.64 -1.35
N ILE A 68 10.96 0.92 -0.48
CA ILE A 68 12.39 0.64 -0.79
C ILE A 68 12.73 -0.85 -0.78
N ALA A 69 11.87 -1.74 -0.26
CA ALA A 69 12.06 -3.19 -0.35
C ALA A 69 11.83 -3.70 -1.79
N HIS A 70 12.61 -3.19 -2.71
CA HIS A 70 12.53 -3.41 -4.15
C HIS A 70 13.96 -3.47 -4.74
N PRO A 71 14.24 -4.27 -5.80
CA PRO A 71 15.60 -4.38 -6.37
C PRO A 71 16.24 -3.03 -6.74
N ARG A 72 15.42 -2.06 -7.14
CA ARG A 72 15.87 -0.69 -7.46
C ARG A 72 15.64 0.32 -6.35
N ARG A 73 15.30 -0.12 -5.13
CA ARG A 73 14.87 0.75 -4.02
C ARG A 73 13.70 1.69 -4.37
N LEU A 74 13.02 1.41 -5.47
CA LEU A 74 11.94 2.21 -6.04
C LEU A 74 10.72 1.32 -6.35
N GLY A 75 10.06 0.82 -5.31
CA GLY A 75 8.77 0.14 -5.43
C GLY A 75 7.61 1.13 -5.59
N LEU A 76 6.39 0.61 -5.62
CA LEU A 76 5.18 1.41 -5.87
C LEU A 76 5.03 2.57 -4.89
N ALA A 77 5.25 2.33 -3.60
CA ALA A 77 5.11 3.36 -2.57
C ALA A 77 6.18 4.46 -2.68
N SER A 78 7.44 4.09 -2.95
CA SER A 78 8.51 5.07 -3.18
C SER A 78 8.22 5.91 -4.41
N HIS A 79 7.82 5.27 -5.50
CA HIS A 79 7.56 5.95 -6.77
C HIS A 79 6.33 6.87 -6.67
N PHE A 80 5.23 6.41 -6.08
CA PHE A 80 4.03 7.23 -5.87
C PHE A 80 4.32 8.44 -4.96
N GLY A 81 5.05 8.22 -3.85
CA GLY A 81 5.41 9.29 -2.93
C GLY A 81 6.23 10.42 -3.56
N LEU A 82 7.12 10.09 -4.51
CA LEU A 82 7.86 11.08 -5.29
C LEU A 82 6.92 11.96 -6.15
N TRP A 83 5.88 11.36 -6.73
CA TRP A 83 4.90 12.10 -7.53
C TRP A 83 4.04 13.05 -6.71
N VAL A 84 3.57 12.60 -5.54
CA VAL A 84 2.63 13.40 -4.73
C VAL A 84 3.28 14.25 -3.66
N GLY A 85 4.60 14.09 -3.45
CA GLY A 85 5.35 14.85 -2.42
C GLY A 85 4.88 14.58 -0.99
N LYS A 86 4.38 13.39 -0.70
CA LYS A 86 3.84 13.00 0.61
C LYS A 86 4.63 11.84 1.22
N PRO A 87 4.66 11.72 2.56
CA PRO A 87 5.16 10.53 3.23
C PRO A 87 4.40 9.28 2.77
N THR A 88 5.15 8.24 2.37
CA THR A 88 4.55 6.98 1.91
C THR A 88 5.22 5.77 2.53
N LEU A 89 4.47 4.69 2.67
CA LEU A 89 4.97 3.37 3.01
C LEU A 89 4.28 2.29 2.17
N GLY A 90 4.98 1.20 1.96
CA GLY A 90 4.45 0.02 1.30
C GLY A 90 4.08 -1.06 2.30
N CYS A 91 2.94 -1.72 2.07
CA CYS A 91 2.49 -2.91 2.80
C CYS A 91 2.23 -4.03 1.80
N ALA A 92 3.22 -4.87 1.53
CA ALA A 92 3.12 -5.93 0.55
C ALA A 92 2.73 -7.27 1.17
N LYS A 93 1.96 -8.07 0.44
CA LYS A 93 1.46 -9.39 0.87
C LYS A 93 2.46 -10.53 0.68
N LYS A 94 3.50 -10.30 -0.13
CA LYS A 94 4.55 -11.26 -0.48
C LYS A 94 5.92 -10.62 -0.40
N LEU A 95 6.91 -11.40 0.00
CA LEU A 95 8.31 -10.98 -0.07
C LEU A 95 8.74 -10.83 -1.54
N LEU A 96 9.43 -9.77 -1.85
CA LEU A 96 10.01 -9.53 -3.18
C LEU A 96 11.53 -9.73 -3.16
N ILE A 97 12.21 -9.11 -2.21
CA ILE A 97 13.65 -9.22 -1.99
C ILE A 97 13.95 -9.21 -0.50
N GLY A 98 15.15 -9.61 -0.15
CA GLY A 98 15.67 -9.57 1.21
C GLY A 98 15.40 -10.84 2.01
N LEU A 99 15.97 -10.86 3.21
CA LEU A 99 15.88 -11.96 4.17
C LEU A 99 15.50 -11.40 5.55
N HIS A 100 14.79 -12.17 6.32
CA HIS A 100 14.46 -11.87 7.71
C HIS A 100 14.59 -13.12 8.58
N GLU A 101 14.83 -12.92 9.87
CA GLU A 101 14.78 -14.00 10.84
C GLU A 101 13.39 -14.60 10.96
N CYS A 102 13.32 -15.80 11.53
CA CYS A 102 12.02 -16.43 11.81
C CYS A 102 11.17 -15.53 12.70
N LEU A 103 9.92 -15.32 12.30
CA LEU A 103 8.94 -14.59 13.09
C LEU A 103 8.31 -15.54 14.12
N GLU A 104 8.17 -15.06 15.33
CA GLU A 104 7.38 -15.72 16.36
C GLU A 104 5.92 -15.87 15.94
N ASP A 105 5.23 -16.89 16.43
CA ASP A 105 3.84 -17.15 16.05
C ASP A 105 2.81 -16.23 16.73
N GLN A 106 3.29 -15.27 17.51
CA GLN A 106 2.46 -14.28 18.20
C GLN A 106 2.08 -13.12 17.27
N ALA A 107 0.95 -12.48 17.56
CA ALA A 107 0.50 -11.28 16.88
C ALA A 107 1.40 -10.08 17.20
N ILE A 108 1.43 -9.14 16.27
CA ILE A 108 2.19 -7.86 16.36
C ILE A 108 3.69 -8.07 16.55
N THR A 109 4.24 -9.18 16.03
CA THR A 109 5.68 -9.42 15.99
C THR A 109 6.28 -8.96 14.68
N ALA A 110 7.45 -8.33 14.74
CA ALA A 110 8.16 -7.81 13.57
C ALA A 110 9.63 -8.18 13.62
N LYS A 111 10.19 -8.56 12.48
CA LYS A 111 11.63 -8.76 12.26
C LYS A 111 12.10 -7.85 11.15
N ARG A 112 13.33 -7.34 11.27
CA ARG A 112 13.95 -6.53 10.22
C ARG A 112 14.10 -7.35 8.94
N LEU A 113 13.85 -6.70 7.83
CA LEU A 113 14.09 -7.25 6.49
C LEU A 113 15.39 -6.63 5.98
N TYR A 114 16.35 -7.50 5.67
CA TYR A 114 17.68 -7.09 5.20
C TYR A 114 17.86 -7.47 3.73
N ASP A 115 18.51 -6.60 2.99
CA ASP A 115 19.07 -6.92 1.67
C ASP A 115 20.57 -6.56 1.73
N GLN A 116 21.40 -7.60 1.76
CA GLN A 116 22.81 -7.50 2.16
C GLN A 116 22.92 -6.92 3.60
N GLU A 117 23.58 -5.79 3.78
CA GLU A 117 23.75 -5.12 5.07
C GLU A 117 22.65 -4.06 5.34
N ASP A 118 21.88 -3.71 4.31
CA ASP A 118 20.85 -2.66 4.40
C ASP A 118 19.57 -3.19 5.02
N ILE A 119 19.00 -2.43 5.97
CA ILE A 119 17.62 -2.63 6.40
C ILE A 119 16.71 -2.00 5.35
N ILE A 120 15.86 -2.81 4.72
CA ILE A 120 14.92 -2.36 3.69
C ILE A 120 13.45 -2.36 4.14
N GLY A 121 13.20 -2.78 5.37
CA GLY A 121 11.85 -2.83 5.93
C GLY A 121 11.72 -3.84 7.05
N PHE A 122 10.50 -4.37 7.19
CA PHE A 122 10.13 -5.34 8.21
C PHE A 122 9.20 -6.42 7.65
N ALA A 123 9.38 -7.65 8.13
CA ALA A 123 8.34 -8.67 8.07
C ALA A 123 7.48 -8.52 9.34
N LEU A 124 6.19 -8.23 9.19
CA LEU A 124 5.25 -7.99 10.28
C LEU A 124 4.16 -9.06 10.29
N ARG A 125 4.09 -9.83 11.37
CA ARG A 125 2.98 -10.75 11.64
C ARG A 125 1.88 -10.00 12.39
N SER A 126 0.83 -9.64 11.73
CA SER A 126 -0.28 -8.86 12.28
C SER A 126 -1.22 -9.66 13.19
N ARG A 127 -1.31 -10.99 13.00
CA ARG A 127 -2.12 -11.93 13.79
C ARG A 127 -1.34 -13.23 14.05
N THR A 128 -1.72 -13.91 15.11
CA THR A 128 -1.19 -15.24 15.44
C THR A 128 -1.36 -16.21 14.27
N LEU A 129 -0.31 -16.95 13.96
CA LEU A 129 -0.26 -18.01 12.95
C LEU A 129 -0.63 -17.60 11.50
N VAL A 130 -0.71 -16.31 11.19
CA VAL A 130 -0.91 -15.86 9.80
C VAL A 130 0.43 -15.52 9.12
N LYS A 131 0.46 -15.62 7.80
CA LYS A 131 1.62 -15.19 7.01
C LYS A 131 1.88 -13.70 7.23
N PRO A 132 3.15 -13.26 7.37
CA PRO A 132 3.46 -11.85 7.54
C PRO A 132 3.03 -10.99 6.35
N VAL A 133 2.98 -9.69 6.57
CA VAL A 133 3.04 -8.66 5.56
C VAL A 133 4.42 -8.00 5.60
N TYR A 134 4.83 -7.39 4.50
CA TYR A 134 6.17 -6.79 4.36
C TYR A 134 6.01 -5.28 4.28
N ILE A 135 6.51 -4.61 5.32
CA ILE A 135 6.43 -3.16 5.49
C ILE A 135 7.74 -2.55 5.07
N SER A 136 7.71 -1.55 4.22
CA SER A 136 8.90 -0.80 3.86
C SER A 136 8.59 0.68 3.70
N PRO A 137 9.48 1.60 4.14
CA PRO A 137 9.31 3.02 3.85
C PRO A 137 9.31 3.26 2.34
N GLY A 138 8.61 4.30 1.92
CA GLY A 138 8.57 4.77 0.55
C GLY A 138 9.34 6.09 0.41
N HIS A 139 8.63 7.20 0.44
CA HIS A 139 9.15 8.57 0.35
C HIS A 139 8.90 9.31 1.66
N LEU A 140 9.82 10.17 2.09
CA LEU A 140 9.73 11.04 3.27
C LEU A 140 9.30 10.32 4.58
N LEU A 141 9.63 9.07 4.73
CA LEU A 141 9.29 8.28 5.90
C LEU A 141 10.46 7.35 6.27
N ASP A 142 10.78 7.26 7.55
CA ASP A 142 11.80 6.34 8.04
C ASP A 142 11.22 4.95 8.36
N HIS A 143 12.11 4.00 8.63
CA HIS A 143 11.76 2.61 8.95
C HIS A 143 10.92 2.48 10.22
N LYS A 144 11.25 3.27 11.25
CA LYS A 144 10.57 3.21 12.55
C LYS A 144 9.14 3.73 12.45
N ALA A 145 8.97 4.86 11.77
CA ALA A 145 7.64 5.43 11.53
C ALA A 145 6.79 4.52 10.64
N ALA A 146 7.37 3.94 9.57
CA ALA A 146 6.64 3.00 8.70
C ALA A 146 6.13 1.77 9.49
N LEU A 147 6.95 1.20 10.38
CA LEU A 147 6.54 0.08 11.23
C LEU A 147 5.45 0.52 12.23
N ALA A 148 5.64 1.63 12.94
CA ALA A 148 4.72 2.11 13.97
C ALA A 148 3.33 2.39 13.37
N ILE A 149 3.26 3.10 12.24
CA ILE A 149 2.00 3.37 11.53
C ILE A 149 1.34 2.05 11.10
N SER A 150 2.12 1.11 10.57
CA SER A 150 1.56 -0.18 10.14
C SER A 150 0.99 -0.99 11.31
N GLN A 151 1.67 -0.99 12.46
CA GLN A 151 1.20 -1.66 13.68
C GLN A 151 -0.07 -1.02 14.23
N HIS A 152 -0.13 0.32 14.26
CA HIS A 152 -1.33 1.06 14.68
C HIS A 152 -2.54 0.71 13.79
N CYS A 153 -2.33 0.60 12.49
CA CYS A 153 -3.41 0.28 11.54
C CYS A 153 -3.87 -1.18 11.54
N ILE A 154 -3.37 -2.05 12.44
CA ILE A 154 -3.84 -3.43 12.57
C ILE A 154 -5.09 -3.48 13.43
N ALA A 155 -6.22 -3.85 12.83
CA ALA A 155 -7.51 -4.00 13.50
C ALA A 155 -8.04 -5.44 13.40
N GLY A 156 -7.24 -6.42 13.85
CA GLY A 156 -7.65 -7.82 13.90
C GLY A 156 -7.61 -8.59 12.58
N TYR A 157 -7.14 -7.97 11.49
CA TYR A 157 -6.95 -8.61 10.19
C TYR A 157 -5.46 -8.79 9.85
N ARG A 158 -5.17 -9.67 8.88
CA ARG A 158 -3.79 -9.84 8.40
C ARG A 158 -3.24 -8.57 7.76
N ILE A 159 -4.07 -7.86 7.02
CA ILE A 159 -3.70 -6.66 6.26
C ILE A 159 -4.16 -5.45 7.05
N PRO A 160 -3.30 -4.43 7.26
CA PRO A 160 -3.68 -3.18 7.90
C PRO A 160 -4.88 -2.51 7.25
N GLU A 161 -5.71 -1.84 8.05
CA GLU A 161 -7.00 -1.30 7.62
C GLU A 161 -6.95 -0.42 6.36
N PRO A 162 -5.99 0.50 6.17
CA PRO A 162 -6.00 1.35 4.99
C PRO A 162 -5.96 0.53 3.69
N THR A 163 -5.01 -0.39 3.55
CA THR A 163 -4.89 -1.22 2.36
C THR A 163 -5.99 -2.28 2.25
N ARG A 164 -6.49 -2.78 3.39
CA ARG A 164 -7.60 -3.73 3.41
C ARG A 164 -8.90 -3.10 2.90
N GLN A 165 -9.25 -1.93 3.41
CA GLN A 165 -10.48 -1.24 3.03
C GLN A 165 -10.43 -0.73 1.59
N ALA A 166 -9.29 -0.17 1.15
CA ALA A 166 -9.08 0.22 -0.24
C ALA A 166 -9.27 -0.98 -1.19
N HIS A 167 -8.70 -2.14 -0.84
CA HIS A 167 -8.86 -3.37 -1.62
C HIS A 167 -10.33 -3.83 -1.71
N LEU A 168 -11.07 -3.77 -0.61
CA LEU A 168 -12.49 -4.11 -0.60
C LEU A 168 -13.32 -3.16 -1.49
N LEU A 169 -13.05 -1.85 -1.42
CA LEU A 169 -13.71 -0.85 -2.25
C LEU A 169 -13.42 -1.06 -3.75
N VAL A 170 -12.16 -1.27 -4.12
CA VAL A 170 -11.79 -1.55 -5.51
C VAL A 170 -12.46 -2.84 -6.01
N ASN A 171 -12.61 -3.86 -5.18
CA ASN A 171 -13.35 -5.07 -5.56
C ASN A 171 -14.85 -4.81 -5.74
N LYS A 172 -15.47 -3.96 -4.93
CA LYS A 172 -16.86 -3.52 -5.13
C LYS A 172 -17.01 -2.79 -6.48
N LEU A 173 -16.09 -1.87 -6.79
CA LEU A 173 -16.07 -1.18 -8.07
C LEU A 173 -15.96 -2.16 -9.26
N ARG A 174 -15.07 -3.14 -9.17
CA ARG A 174 -14.93 -4.17 -10.21
C ARG A 174 -16.19 -5.01 -10.44
N ARG A 175 -17.01 -5.20 -9.41
CA ARG A 175 -18.31 -5.89 -9.50
C ARG A 175 -19.47 -4.99 -9.88
N GLY A 176 -19.24 -3.68 -10.03
CA GLY A 176 -20.30 -2.71 -10.33
C GLY A 176 -21.22 -2.39 -9.15
N GLU A 177 -20.79 -2.65 -7.91
CA GLU A 177 -21.54 -2.39 -6.68
C GLU A 177 -21.41 -0.93 -6.20
N VAL A 178 -20.40 -0.22 -6.69
CA VAL A 178 -20.13 1.19 -6.43
C VAL A 178 -19.65 1.87 -7.70
N GLU A 179 -19.77 3.19 -7.78
CA GLU A 179 -19.35 3.98 -8.92
C GLU A 179 -17.97 4.63 -8.72
N THR A 180 -17.38 5.12 -9.82
CA THR A 180 -16.18 5.95 -9.79
C THR A 180 -16.49 7.35 -9.30
N GLY A 181 -15.53 8.02 -8.68
CA GLY A 181 -15.68 9.39 -8.18
C GLY A 181 -15.04 9.56 -6.80
N PHE A 182 -15.21 10.76 -6.25
CA PHE A 182 -14.83 11.11 -4.88
C PHE A 182 -16.06 11.20 -4.01
N TYR A 183 -16.03 10.60 -2.83
CA TYR A 183 -17.15 10.53 -1.89
C TYR A 183 -16.66 10.75 -0.46
N ILE A 184 -17.40 11.52 0.32
CA ILE A 184 -17.22 11.75 1.75
C ILE A 184 -18.24 10.88 2.50
N TYR A 185 -17.84 10.28 3.63
CA TYR A 185 -18.70 9.43 4.48
C TYR A 185 -19.51 10.25 5.49
#